data_7a0b1205321c04cabe8077a19c6181ca
#
_entry.id   7a0b1205321c04cabe8077a19c6181ca
#
_cell.length_a   1.000
_cell.length_b   1.000
_cell.length_c   1.000
_cell.angle_alpha   90.00
_cell.angle_beta   90.00
_cell.angle_gamma   90.00
#
_symmetry.space_group_name_H-M   'P 1'
#
loop_
_entity.id
_entity.type
_entity.pdbx_description
1 polymer ?
#
loop_
_entity_poly.entity_id
_entity_poly.type
_entity_poly.pdbx_seq_one_letter_code
_entity_poly.pdbx_strand_id
1 'polypeptide(L)'
;MTFRLTRALCGAMLALGMMVATIAPAAAQYWQCAPYAREISGIQIFGNANTWWSQSEGKYAHGAAPKVGAVMAFKANGRMRVGHVAMVSGIVSDREVLLTHANWSRGGQIERDVRAIDVSSAGDWSEVKVWFGPIGDLGQTRFPVYGFIYADQPAAEKPMQIASLSGGSSAQKLRK
;
A
#
# COMPACT_ATOMS: atom_id res chain seq x y z
N MET A 1 -60.40 -38.75 23.85
CA MET A 1 -59.98 -37.44 23.29
C MET A 1 -58.48 -37.11 23.54
N THR A 2 -57.67 -38.08 23.90
CA THR A 2 -56.23 -37.92 24.35
C THR A 2 -55.19 -38.31 23.30
N PHE A 3 -55.58 -38.90 22.17
CA PHE A 3 -54.64 -39.40 21.16
C PHE A 3 -54.22 -38.36 20.08
N ARG A 4 -54.85 -37.19 20.04
CA ARG A 4 -54.51 -36.14 19.04
C ARG A 4 -53.53 -35.08 19.54
N LEU A 5 -53.38 -34.93 20.86
CA LEU A 5 -52.44 -33.96 21.43
C LEU A 5 -50.97 -34.42 21.42
N THR A 6 -50.73 -35.72 21.53
CA THR A 6 -49.35 -36.28 21.54
C THR A 6 -48.63 -36.22 20.19
N ARG A 7 -49.40 -36.25 19.07
CA ARG A 7 -48.82 -36.11 17.72
C ARG A 7 -48.39 -34.69 17.38
N ALA A 8 -49.02 -33.67 17.95
CA ALA A 8 -48.68 -32.27 17.70
C ALA A 8 -47.42 -31.83 18.45
N LEU A 9 -47.13 -32.39 19.64
CA LEU A 9 -45.97 -32.08 20.43
C LEU A 9 -44.65 -32.71 19.89
N CYS A 10 -44.73 -33.92 19.30
CA CYS A 10 -43.57 -34.52 18.66
C CYS A 10 -43.13 -33.80 17.37
N GLY A 11 -44.06 -33.20 16.60
CA GLY A 11 -43.74 -32.45 15.39
C GLY A 11 -43.07 -31.11 15.66
N ALA A 12 -43.40 -30.45 16.79
CA ALA A 12 -42.81 -29.17 17.16
C ALA A 12 -41.38 -29.29 17.70
N MET A 13 -41.05 -30.43 18.33
CA MET A 13 -39.67 -30.66 18.81
C MET A 13 -38.68 -31.02 17.69
N LEU A 14 -39.14 -31.63 16.57
CA LEU A 14 -38.25 -31.90 15.43
C LEU A 14 -37.94 -30.65 14.58
N ALA A 15 -38.80 -29.64 14.60
CA ALA A 15 -38.56 -28.39 13.84
C ALA A 15 -37.58 -27.43 14.53
N LEU A 16 -37.40 -27.55 15.87
CA LEU A 16 -36.51 -26.69 16.64
C LEU A 16 -35.03 -27.17 16.63
N GLY A 17 -34.79 -28.39 16.15
CA GLY A 17 -33.46 -29.00 16.13
C GLY A 17 -32.58 -28.69 14.90
N MET A 18 -33.08 -27.97 13.87
CA MET A 18 -32.41 -27.80 12.59
C MET A 18 -31.80 -26.42 12.33
N MET A 19 -31.75 -25.52 13.32
CA MET A 19 -31.04 -24.25 13.20
C MET A 19 -29.73 -24.25 13.99
N VAL A 20 -28.90 -25.26 13.78
CA VAL A 20 -27.47 -25.09 14.07
C VAL A 20 -26.86 -24.43 12.86
N ALA A 21 -26.85 -23.09 12.86
CA ALA A 21 -26.05 -22.34 11.92
C ALA A 21 -24.59 -22.75 12.14
N THR A 22 -24.02 -23.52 11.22
CA THR A 22 -22.58 -23.79 11.18
C THR A 22 -21.87 -22.48 10.91
N ILE A 23 -21.38 -21.82 11.96
CA ILE A 23 -20.45 -20.71 11.83
C ILE A 23 -19.17 -21.32 11.29
N ALA A 24 -19.02 -21.35 9.97
CA ALA A 24 -17.74 -21.69 9.35
C ALA A 24 -16.73 -20.64 9.81
N PRO A 25 -15.57 -21.05 10.37
CA PRO A 25 -14.52 -20.09 10.71
C PRO A 25 -14.13 -19.36 9.43
N ALA A 26 -14.28 -18.02 9.43
CA ALA A 26 -13.77 -17.20 8.33
C ALA A 26 -12.26 -17.46 8.26
N ALA A 27 -11.80 -18.08 7.17
CA ALA A 27 -10.38 -18.26 6.94
C ALA A 27 -9.75 -16.86 6.94
N ALA A 28 -8.78 -16.62 7.83
CA ALA A 28 -8.08 -15.35 7.88
C ALA A 28 -7.39 -15.13 6.52
N GLN A 29 -7.74 -14.02 5.84
CA GLN A 29 -7.18 -13.71 4.55
C GLN A 29 -5.68 -13.44 4.69
N TYR A 30 -4.86 -14.14 3.92
CA TYR A 30 -3.41 -13.95 3.88
C TYR A 30 -3.08 -12.80 2.94
N TRP A 31 -2.70 -11.65 3.49
CA TRP A 31 -2.38 -10.46 2.73
C TRP A 31 -0.88 -10.34 2.42
N GLN A 32 -0.55 -10.04 1.17
CA GLN A 32 0.76 -9.54 0.76
C GLN A 32 0.76 -8.01 0.79
N CYS A 33 1.94 -7.39 0.98
CA CYS A 33 2.05 -5.94 1.12
C CYS A 33 1.52 -5.18 -0.11
N ALA A 34 1.85 -5.60 -1.33
CA ALA A 34 1.46 -4.90 -2.54
C ALA A 34 -0.07 -4.96 -2.84
N PRO A 35 -0.74 -6.13 -2.81
CA PRO A 35 -2.19 -6.18 -2.91
C PRO A 35 -2.90 -5.37 -1.82
N TYR A 36 -2.41 -5.45 -0.59
CA TYR A 36 -3.03 -4.71 0.52
C TYR A 36 -2.83 -3.21 0.39
N ALA A 37 -1.61 -2.74 0.06
CA ALA A 37 -1.36 -1.32 -0.17
C ALA A 37 -2.24 -0.76 -1.29
N ARG A 38 -2.45 -1.52 -2.39
CA ARG A 38 -3.36 -1.14 -3.47
C ARG A 38 -4.81 -0.98 -2.98
N GLU A 39 -5.28 -1.94 -2.19
CA GLU A 39 -6.63 -1.94 -1.62
C GLU A 39 -6.90 -0.68 -0.79
N ILE A 40 -5.97 -0.34 0.13
CA ILE A 40 -6.20 0.74 1.10
C ILE A 40 -5.79 2.12 0.61
N SER A 41 -4.89 2.24 -0.38
CA SER A 41 -4.41 3.53 -0.91
C SER A 41 -5.11 3.96 -2.19
N GLY A 42 -5.75 3.03 -2.91
CA GLY A 42 -6.33 3.27 -4.22
C GLY A 42 -5.29 3.33 -5.37
N ILE A 43 -3.99 3.24 -5.09
CA ILE A 43 -2.93 3.21 -6.11
C ILE A 43 -3.00 1.92 -6.90
N GLN A 44 -3.19 2.00 -8.22
CA GLN A 44 -3.35 0.84 -9.11
C GLN A 44 -2.03 0.42 -9.76
N ILE A 45 -1.08 -0.04 -8.94
CA ILE A 45 0.20 -0.62 -9.36
C ILE A 45 0.23 -2.10 -8.99
N PHE A 46 0.71 -2.95 -9.89
CA PHE A 46 0.69 -4.41 -9.76
C PHE A 46 2.12 -4.97 -9.76
N GLY A 47 2.23 -6.22 -9.32
CA GLY A 47 3.51 -6.91 -9.23
C GLY A 47 4.25 -6.66 -7.91
N ASN A 48 5.56 -6.94 -7.91
CA ASN A 48 6.41 -6.87 -6.73
C ASN A 48 6.60 -5.42 -6.25
N ALA A 49 6.67 -5.24 -4.93
CA ALA A 49 6.78 -3.93 -4.31
C ALA A 49 8.01 -3.12 -4.78
N ASN A 50 9.14 -3.77 -5.07
CA ASN A 50 10.35 -3.11 -5.57
C ASN A 50 10.18 -2.47 -6.95
N THR A 51 9.12 -2.80 -7.70
CA THR A 51 8.82 -2.20 -9.01
C THR A 51 7.85 -1.03 -8.93
N TRP A 52 7.24 -0.80 -7.77
CA TRP A 52 6.20 0.21 -7.61
C TRP A 52 6.70 1.62 -7.90
N TRP A 53 7.91 1.95 -7.44
CA TRP A 53 8.50 3.27 -7.68
C TRP A 53 8.65 3.57 -9.16
N SER A 54 9.27 2.68 -9.92
CA SER A 54 9.42 2.86 -11.37
C SER A 54 8.10 2.82 -12.13
N GLN A 55 7.14 1.98 -11.69
CA GLN A 55 5.82 1.92 -12.31
C GLN A 55 4.96 3.15 -12.02
N SER A 56 5.26 3.91 -10.96
CA SER A 56 4.55 5.16 -10.64
C SER A 56 4.96 6.31 -11.56
N GLU A 57 6.11 6.24 -12.22
CA GLU A 57 6.58 7.27 -13.14
C GLU A 57 5.57 7.52 -14.26
N GLY A 58 5.21 8.77 -14.45
CA GLY A 58 4.22 9.19 -15.45
C GLY A 58 2.75 8.85 -15.12
N LYS A 59 2.47 8.15 -14.00
CA LYS A 59 1.11 7.80 -13.57
C LYS A 59 0.70 8.51 -12.28
N TYR A 60 1.61 8.53 -11.32
CA TYR A 60 1.39 9.13 -9.99
C TYR A 60 2.51 10.11 -9.69
N ALA A 61 2.20 11.20 -9.00
CA ALA A 61 3.24 12.05 -8.42
C ALA A 61 3.93 11.29 -7.29
N HIS A 62 5.21 11.54 -7.09
CA HIS A 62 5.98 10.98 -5.99
C HIS A 62 7.04 11.96 -5.50
N GLY A 63 7.55 11.76 -4.30
CA GLY A 63 8.54 12.64 -3.67
C GLY A 63 9.03 12.14 -2.33
N ALA A 64 9.77 13.00 -1.63
CA ALA A 64 10.38 12.66 -0.34
C ALA A 64 9.48 12.99 0.87
N ALA A 65 8.48 13.86 0.74
CA ALA A 65 7.64 14.27 1.87
C ALA A 65 6.51 13.27 2.14
N PRO A 66 6.32 12.78 3.38
CA PRO A 66 5.19 11.93 3.72
C PRO A 66 3.87 12.72 3.64
N LYS A 67 2.80 12.04 3.18
CA LYS A 67 1.41 12.53 3.21
C LYS A 67 0.51 11.37 3.63
N VAL A 68 -0.54 11.64 4.39
CA VAL A 68 -1.56 10.61 4.70
C VAL A 68 -2.18 10.10 3.40
N GLY A 69 -2.31 8.78 3.27
CA GLY A 69 -2.77 8.11 2.06
C GLY A 69 -1.66 7.80 1.03
N ALA A 70 -0.48 8.44 1.13
CA ALA A 70 0.65 8.11 0.27
C ALA A 70 1.22 6.73 0.59
N VAL A 71 1.82 6.07 -0.40
CA VAL A 71 2.49 4.78 -0.21
C VAL A 71 4.00 4.99 -0.14
N MET A 72 4.60 4.66 1.00
CA MET A 72 6.05 4.56 1.18
C MET A 72 6.57 3.35 0.42
N ALA A 73 7.52 3.56 -0.49
CA ALA A 73 8.11 2.53 -1.33
C ALA A 73 9.52 2.19 -0.84
N PHE A 74 9.68 1.00 -0.26
CA PHE A 74 10.96 0.51 0.23
C PHE A 74 11.79 -0.10 -0.91
N LYS A 75 13.09 0.15 -0.89
CA LYS A 75 14.03 -0.48 -1.81
C LYS A 75 14.23 -1.95 -1.42
N ALA A 76 14.40 -2.80 -2.44
CA ALA A 76 14.84 -4.17 -2.21
C ALA A 76 16.23 -4.19 -1.57
N ASN A 77 16.45 -5.13 -0.66
CA ASN A 77 17.74 -5.38 -0.03
C ASN A 77 17.92 -6.88 0.29
N GLY A 78 19.04 -7.26 0.89
CA GLY A 78 19.35 -8.66 1.19
C GLY A 78 18.33 -9.39 2.04
N ARG A 79 17.59 -8.68 2.90
CA ARG A 79 16.53 -9.23 3.76
C ARG A 79 15.13 -9.17 3.13
N MET A 80 14.95 -8.26 2.17
CA MET A 80 13.65 -7.92 1.56
C MET A 80 13.82 -7.83 0.03
N ARG A 81 14.03 -8.99 -0.61
CA ARG A 81 14.39 -9.08 -2.04
C ARG A 81 13.37 -8.49 -3.00
N VAL A 82 12.10 -8.54 -2.64
CA VAL A 82 11.00 -8.00 -3.47
C VAL A 82 10.57 -6.60 -3.06
N GLY A 83 11.32 -5.96 -2.15
CA GLY A 83 10.93 -4.68 -1.58
C GLY A 83 9.70 -4.77 -0.67
N HIS A 84 9.19 -3.62 -0.25
CA HIS A 84 7.97 -3.50 0.54
C HIS A 84 7.24 -2.21 0.19
N VAL A 85 5.94 -2.18 0.45
CA VAL A 85 5.12 -0.97 0.34
C VAL A 85 4.19 -0.88 1.55
N ALA A 86 4.03 0.34 2.07
CA ALA A 86 3.19 0.62 3.23
C ALA A 86 2.47 1.95 3.03
N MET A 87 1.17 2.01 3.33
CA MET A 87 0.44 3.27 3.27
C MET A 87 0.69 4.09 4.54
N VAL A 88 0.95 5.38 4.39
CA VAL A 88 1.01 6.34 5.49
C VAL A 88 -0.41 6.57 6.01
N SER A 89 -0.68 6.15 7.23
CA SER A 89 -1.98 6.31 7.88
C SER A 89 -2.05 7.53 8.80
N GLY A 90 -0.90 8.09 9.18
CA GLY A 90 -0.83 9.30 10.01
C GLY A 90 0.54 9.95 9.98
N ILE A 91 0.58 11.25 10.27
CA ILE A 91 1.81 12.03 10.48
C ILE A 91 1.90 12.35 11.97
N VAL A 92 2.98 11.96 12.61
CA VAL A 92 3.23 12.23 14.05
C VAL A 92 4.15 13.43 14.20
N SER A 93 5.20 13.51 13.40
CA SER A 93 6.16 14.62 13.37
C SER A 93 6.86 14.68 12.01
N ASP A 94 7.77 15.61 11.84
CA ASP A 94 8.60 15.72 10.62
C ASP A 94 9.44 14.46 10.35
N ARG A 95 9.70 13.68 11.38
CA ARG A 95 10.54 12.47 11.34
C ARG A 95 9.81 11.20 11.76
N GLU A 96 8.50 11.24 11.99
CA GLU A 96 7.72 10.08 12.41
C GLU A 96 6.36 10.05 11.75
N VAL A 97 6.02 8.88 11.19
CA VAL A 97 4.72 8.59 10.59
C VAL A 97 4.15 7.30 11.17
N LEU A 98 2.85 7.12 10.99
CA LEU A 98 2.17 5.85 11.18
C LEU A 98 1.98 5.18 9.83
N LEU A 99 2.22 3.88 9.77
CA LEU A 99 2.05 3.06 8.58
C LEU A 99 0.96 2.01 8.81
N THR A 100 0.18 1.77 7.76
CA THR A 100 -0.71 0.61 7.68
C THR A 100 -0.26 -0.26 6.53
N HIS A 101 0.06 -1.52 6.81
CA HIS A 101 0.62 -2.45 5.82
C HIS A 101 0.30 -3.92 6.17
N ALA A 102 0.75 -4.83 5.33
CA ALA A 102 0.60 -6.26 5.56
C ALA A 102 1.90 -7.00 5.27
N ASN A 103 2.03 -8.20 5.87
CA ASN A 103 3.15 -9.12 5.62
C ASN A 103 4.52 -8.54 6.01
N TRP A 104 4.58 -7.85 7.14
CA TRP A 104 5.80 -7.24 7.66
C TRP A 104 6.38 -8.03 8.84
N SER A 105 5.79 -7.92 10.02
CA SER A 105 6.27 -8.64 11.21
C SER A 105 5.98 -10.13 11.17
N ARG A 106 4.86 -10.51 10.56
CA ARG A 106 4.44 -11.91 10.35
C ARG A 106 3.78 -12.07 8.99
N GLY A 107 3.97 -13.25 8.39
CA GLY A 107 3.40 -13.59 7.09
C GLY A 107 1.88 -13.39 7.05
N GLY A 108 1.40 -12.60 6.09
CA GLY A 108 -0.02 -12.36 5.84
C GLY A 108 -0.75 -11.48 6.85
N GLN A 109 -0.11 -11.09 7.96
CA GLN A 109 -0.72 -10.24 8.98
C GLN A 109 -0.82 -8.79 8.52
N ILE A 110 -1.94 -8.15 8.83
CA ILE A 110 -2.12 -6.70 8.70
C ILE A 110 -1.67 -6.04 9.99
N GLU A 111 -0.86 -5.00 9.87
CA GLU A 111 -0.46 -4.10 10.94
C GLU A 111 -0.96 -2.70 10.61
N ARG A 112 -1.64 -2.06 11.59
CA ARG A 112 -2.27 -0.75 11.42
C ARG A 112 -1.64 0.24 12.37
N ASP A 113 -1.44 1.47 11.87
CA ASP A 113 -0.96 2.62 12.63
C ASP A 113 0.33 2.33 13.39
N VAL A 114 1.21 1.52 12.77
CA VAL A 114 2.50 1.20 13.36
C VAL A 114 3.53 2.27 13.04
N ARG A 115 4.40 2.55 14.00
CA ARG A 115 5.39 3.61 13.91
C ARG A 115 6.46 3.34 12.86
N ALA A 116 6.81 4.36 12.10
CA ALA A 116 8.02 4.41 11.30
C ALA A 116 8.73 5.74 11.52
N ILE A 117 10.04 5.69 11.74
CA ILE A 117 10.84 6.90 11.95
C ILE A 117 11.88 7.05 10.85
N ASP A 118 12.04 8.27 10.40
CA ASP A 118 13.14 8.65 9.52
C ASP A 118 14.44 8.66 10.31
N VAL A 119 15.40 7.83 9.90
CA VAL A 119 16.74 7.72 10.47
C VAL A 119 17.81 8.11 9.47
N SER A 120 17.41 8.72 8.35
CA SER A 120 18.35 9.29 7.39
C SER A 120 19.12 10.48 7.99
N SER A 121 20.36 10.67 7.62
CA SER A 121 21.18 11.77 8.10
C SER A 121 20.69 13.13 7.60
N ALA A 122 20.08 13.15 6.42
CA ALA A 122 19.57 14.38 5.79
C ALA A 122 18.13 14.74 6.22
N GLY A 123 17.40 13.86 6.92
CA GLY A 123 16.00 14.08 7.25
C GLY A 123 15.07 14.01 6.05
N ASP A 124 15.43 13.22 5.05
CA ASP A 124 14.79 13.18 3.73
C ASP A 124 14.00 11.88 3.47
N TRP A 125 13.81 11.08 4.50
CA TRP A 125 13.10 9.80 4.44
C TRP A 125 13.77 8.74 3.54
N SER A 126 15.04 8.94 3.18
CA SER A 126 15.78 7.94 2.37
C SER A 126 16.09 6.66 3.14
N GLU A 127 16.01 6.67 4.48
CA GLU A 127 16.24 5.54 5.35
C GLU A 127 15.34 5.59 6.59
N VAL A 128 14.66 4.47 6.89
CA VAL A 128 13.71 4.40 8.00
C VAL A 128 13.94 3.19 8.90
N LYS A 129 13.51 3.29 10.16
CA LYS A 129 13.21 2.16 11.03
C LYS A 129 11.70 2.04 11.18
N VAL A 130 11.20 0.82 11.21
CA VAL A 130 9.78 0.52 11.29
C VAL A 130 9.51 -0.38 12.50
N TRP A 131 8.37 -0.22 13.11
CA TRP A 131 7.85 -1.10 14.14
C TRP A 131 8.00 -2.57 13.74
N PHE A 132 8.38 -3.40 14.71
CA PHE A 132 8.51 -4.84 14.52
C PHE A 132 7.79 -5.58 15.64
N GLY A 133 6.63 -6.12 15.34
CA GLY A 133 5.72 -6.74 16.29
C GLY A 133 6.36 -7.78 17.25
N PRO A 134 7.30 -8.65 16.79
CA PRO A 134 7.95 -9.62 17.69
C PRO A 134 8.70 -9.02 18.89
N ILE A 135 9.16 -7.78 18.79
CA ILE A 135 9.84 -7.11 19.92
C ILE A 135 8.97 -6.01 20.56
N GLY A 136 7.78 -5.74 20.01
CA GLY A 136 6.88 -4.71 20.53
C GLY A 136 7.44 -3.29 20.49
N ASP A 137 8.36 -2.99 19.56
CA ASP A 137 9.03 -1.70 19.42
C ASP A 137 9.59 -1.52 17.99
N LEU A 138 10.26 -0.41 17.74
CA LEU A 138 10.97 -0.15 16.49
C LEU A 138 12.08 -1.18 16.26
N GLY A 139 12.06 -1.80 15.09
CA GLY A 139 13.10 -2.73 14.67
C GLY A 139 14.48 -2.05 14.59
N GLN A 140 15.54 -2.83 14.77
CA GLN A 140 16.91 -2.31 14.70
C GLN A 140 17.41 -2.10 13.25
N THR A 141 16.78 -2.77 12.29
CA THR A 141 17.17 -2.69 10.88
C THR A 141 16.81 -1.33 10.30
N ARG A 142 17.74 -0.74 9.57
CA ARG A 142 17.53 0.43 8.73
C ARG A 142 17.13 -0.04 7.33
N PHE A 143 16.05 0.52 6.81
CA PHE A 143 15.51 0.16 5.51
C PHE A 143 15.63 1.33 4.54
N PRO A 144 16.30 1.15 3.39
CA PRO A 144 16.35 2.18 2.38
C PRO A 144 14.99 2.35 1.69
N VAL A 145 14.62 3.61 1.45
CA VAL A 145 13.33 4.00 0.85
C VAL A 145 13.60 4.78 -0.44
N TYR A 146 12.71 4.63 -1.42
CA TYR A 146 12.69 5.50 -2.61
C TYR A 146 12.04 6.85 -2.29
N GLY A 147 10.95 6.82 -1.50
CA GLY A 147 10.10 7.95 -1.16
C GLY A 147 8.63 7.52 -1.06
N PHE A 148 7.74 8.46 -1.36
CA PHE A 148 6.30 8.32 -1.25
C PHE A 148 5.61 8.48 -2.61
N ILE A 149 4.68 7.60 -2.95
CA ILE A 149 3.82 7.66 -4.12
C ILE A 149 2.47 8.22 -3.66
N TYR A 150 1.96 9.27 -4.34
CA TYR A 150 0.75 9.98 -3.94
C TYR A 150 -0.44 9.53 -4.78
N ALA A 151 -1.49 9.01 -4.13
CA ALA A 151 -2.66 8.47 -4.81
C ALA A 151 -3.54 9.56 -5.46
N ASP A 152 -3.61 10.72 -4.83
CA ASP A 152 -4.47 11.86 -5.17
C ASP A 152 -3.85 12.85 -6.17
N GLN A 153 -2.61 12.62 -6.57
CA GLN A 153 -1.88 13.51 -7.45
C GLN A 153 -1.42 12.75 -8.70
N PRO A 154 -1.99 13.02 -9.88
CA PRO A 154 -1.44 12.51 -11.13
C PRO A 154 -0.03 13.05 -11.31
N ALA A 155 0.83 12.29 -12.01
CA ALA A 155 2.15 12.77 -12.37
C ALA A 155 2.01 14.07 -13.17
N ALA A 156 2.80 15.10 -12.83
CA ALA A 156 2.85 16.32 -13.63
C ALA A 156 3.25 15.95 -15.08
N GLU A 157 2.46 16.37 -16.05
CA GLU A 157 2.83 16.22 -17.46
C GLU A 157 4.19 16.89 -17.68
N LYS A 158 5.15 16.13 -18.20
CA LYS A 158 6.39 16.73 -18.67
C LYS A 158 6.02 17.75 -19.75
N PRO A 159 6.48 19.02 -19.66
CA PRO A 159 6.20 19.98 -20.70
C PRO A 159 6.68 19.40 -22.04
N MET A 160 5.75 19.25 -22.98
CA MET A 160 6.07 18.80 -24.32
C MET A 160 7.02 19.83 -24.92
N GLN A 161 8.30 19.46 -25.08
CA GLN A 161 9.25 20.30 -25.82
C GLN A 161 8.71 20.39 -27.25
N ILE A 162 8.06 21.50 -27.54
CA ILE A 162 7.74 21.85 -28.90
C ILE A 162 9.08 22.10 -29.59
N ALA A 163 9.52 21.10 -30.37
CA ALA A 163 10.66 21.27 -31.23
C ALA A 163 10.33 22.45 -32.14
N SER A 164 10.94 23.60 -31.89
CA SER A 164 10.86 24.76 -32.74
C SER A 164 11.47 24.37 -34.10
N LEU A 165 10.60 24.04 -35.05
CA LEU A 165 10.98 23.98 -36.45
C LEU A 165 11.29 25.41 -36.89
N SER A 166 12.50 25.89 -36.60
CA SER A 166 13.04 27.05 -37.23
C SER A 166 13.40 26.65 -38.68
N GLY A 167 12.38 26.77 -39.55
CA GLY A 167 12.57 26.66 -40.96
C GLY A 167 13.56 27.74 -41.42
N GLY A 168 14.76 27.30 -41.78
CA GLY A 168 15.71 28.18 -42.46
C GLY A 168 15.18 28.69 -43.75
N SER A 169 14.83 30.00 -43.79
CA SER A 169 14.55 30.73 -45.01
C SER A 169 15.86 30.95 -45.75
N SER A 170 16.11 30.13 -46.76
CA SER A 170 17.18 30.37 -47.75
C SER A 170 16.80 31.56 -48.63
N ALA A 171 17.31 32.74 -48.31
CA ALA A 171 17.26 33.89 -49.18
C ALA A 171 18.15 33.64 -50.41
N GLN A 172 17.56 33.35 -51.52
CA GLN A 172 18.21 33.20 -52.83
C GLN A 172 18.57 34.58 -53.35
N LYS A 173 19.86 34.91 -53.38
CA LYS A 173 20.42 36.15 -53.90
C LYS A 173 20.48 36.07 -55.41
N LEU A 174 19.54 36.69 -56.14
CA LEU A 174 19.69 36.93 -57.56
C LEU A 174 20.75 37.96 -57.83
N ARG A 175 21.77 37.59 -58.59
CA ARG A 175 22.73 38.50 -59.23
C ARG A 175 22.18 38.91 -60.57
N LYS A 176 22.18 40.21 -60.76
CA LYS A 176 22.38 40.85 -62.04
C LYS A 176 23.78 41.41 -62.12
#